data_4400d6a4e51f4453578f563c8ed256a5
#
_entry.id   4400d6a4e51f4453578f563c8ed256a5
#
_cell.length_a   1.000
_cell.length_b   1.000
_cell.length_c   1.000
_cell.angle_alpha   90.00
_cell.angle_beta   90.00
_cell.angle_gamma   90.00
#
_symmetry.space_group_name_H-M   'P 1'
#
loop_
_entity.id
_entity.type
_entity.pdbx_description
1 polymer ?
#
loop_
_entity_poly.entity_id
_entity_poly.type
_entity_poly.pdbx_seq_one_letter_code
_entity_poly.pdbx_strand_id
1 'polypeptide(L)'
;MNHYFIGLMLASGENTDSGVAIIDKNNEIILLDKLFTMQDIQHFFDNFSSLKNSQICISLPYDNTMLNGKWRVLSKLYQAVTLKGKFPNVNNWTQRYSNRGCEYFTSLVKEGININRFDLYLTRQALNLNSYFKERSPADCKALQNALKIKYGFTSLPTNMMPMAQLEALVGAILAKNIEEQIKINKQETPIFEFNGIPVIRG
;
A
#
# COMPACT_ATOMS: atom_id res chain seq x y z
N MET A 1 22.14 -12.17 -3.46
CA MET A 1 20.94 -12.10 -2.59
C MET A 1 19.77 -11.64 -3.45
N ASN A 2 18.64 -12.30 -3.33
CA ASN A 2 17.45 -11.90 -4.07
C ASN A 2 16.90 -10.60 -3.49
N HIS A 3 16.60 -9.66 -4.36
CA HIS A 3 15.99 -8.39 -4.03
C HIS A 3 14.52 -8.44 -4.41
N TYR A 4 13.64 -8.04 -3.49
CA TYR A 4 12.20 -8.11 -3.67
C TYR A 4 11.53 -6.76 -3.46
N PHE A 5 10.38 -6.59 -4.11
CA PHE A 5 9.52 -5.42 -3.98
C PHE A 5 8.21 -5.84 -3.36
N ILE A 6 7.90 -5.26 -2.22
CA ILE A 6 6.75 -5.66 -1.41
C ILE A 6 5.74 -4.52 -1.39
N GLY A 7 4.52 -4.82 -1.75
CA GLY A 7 3.37 -3.95 -1.56
C GLY A 7 2.47 -4.50 -0.47
N LEU A 8 2.06 -3.63 0.45
CA LEU A 8 1.11 -3.96 1.49
C LEU A 8 -0.05 -2.95 1.47
N MET A 9 -1.24 -3.45 1.20
CA MET A 9 -2.48 -2.69 1.33
C MET A 9 -3.12 -3.01 2.67
N LEU A 10 -2.99 -2.11 3.64
CA LEU A 10 -3.60 -2.30 4.95
C LEU A 10 -5.10 -2.09 4.90
N ALA A 11 -5.83 -2.97 5.55
CA ALA A 11 -7.25 -2.84 5.76
C ALA A 11 -7.58 -1.59 6.57
N SER A 12 -8.66 -0.91 6.18
CA SER A 12 -9.17 0.28 6.87
C SER A 12 -10.23 -0.05 7.92
N GLY A 13 -10.55 -1.31 8.13
CA GLY A 13 -11.61 -1.77 9.04
C GLY A 13 -11.47 -3.25 9.40
N GLU A 14 -12.10 -3.63 10.51
CA GLU A 14 -12.03 -4.99 11.07
C GLU A 14 -12.49 -6.11 10.12
N ASN A 15 -13.43 -5.77 9.25
CA ASN A 15 -14.06 -6.73 8.34
C ASN A 15 -13.47 -6.70 6.93
N THR A 16 -12.30 -6.10 6.76
CA THR A 16 -11.63 -5.99 5.46
C THR A 16 -10.24 -6.58 5.53
N ASP A 17 -9.92 -7.42 4.56
CA ASP A 17 -8.62 -8.05 4.46
C ASP A 17 -7.56 -7.03 4.02
N SER A 18 -6.37 -7.14 4.58
CA SER A 18 -5.17 -6.53 4.02
C SER A 18 -4.66 -7.38 2.85
N GLY A 19 -4.10 -6.74 1.84
CA GLY A 19 -3.43 -7.44 0.74
C GLY A 19 -1.93 -7.34 0.88
N VAL A 20 -1.22 -8.41 0.54
CA VAL A 20 0.24 -8.43 0.42
C VAL A 20 0.63 -8.96 -0.94
N ALA A 21 1.59 -8.30 -1.58
CA ALA A 21 2.18 -8.73 -2.83
C ALA A 21 3.71 -8.64 -2.77
N ILE A 22 4.38 -9.65 -3.28
CA ILE A 22 5.83 -9.66 -3.48
C ILE A 22 6.09 -9.90 -4.94
N ILE A 23 6.86 -9.03 -5.56
CA ILE A 23 7.38 -9.24 -6.91
C ILE A 23 8.90 -9.19 -6.92
N ASP A 24 9.48 -9.83 -7.92
CA ASP A 24 10.92 -9.74 -8.21
C ASP A 24 11.22 -8.62 -9.22
N LYS A 25 12.48 -8.50 -9.59
CA LYS A 25 12.96 -7.54 -10.61
C LYS A 25 12.37 -7.76 -12.01
N ASN A 26 11.89 -8.96 -12.32
CA ASN A 26 11.32 -9.31 -13.63
C ASN A 26 9.80 -9.16 -13.64
N ASN A 27 9.18 -8.65 -12.57
CA ASN A 27 7.73 -8.61 -12.33
C ASN A 27 7.12 -10.01 -12.15
N GLU A 28 7.89 -11.01 -11.75
CA GLU A 28 7.30 -12.28 -11.36
C GLU A 28 6.65 -12.14 -9.98
N ILE A 29 5.41 -12.61 -9.87
CA ILE A 29 4.70 -12.63 -8.60
C ILE A 29 5.21 -13.80 -7.77
N ILE A 30 5.93 -13.49 -6.69
CA ILE A 30 6.46 -14.47 -5.75
C ILE A 30 5.41 -14.83 -4.70
N LEU A 31 4.64 -13.82 -4.27
CA LEU A 31 3.52 -13.99 -3.33
C LEU A 31 2.43 -12.99 -3.67
N LEU A 32 1.19 -13.42 -3.56
CA LEU A 32 0.02 -12.57 -3.64
C LEU A 32 -1.08 -13.14 -2.75
N ASP A 33 -1.25 -12.57 -1.57
CA ASP A 33 -2.09 -13.15 -0.53
C ASP A 33 -2.84 -12.08 0.28
N LYS A 34 -3.65 -12.55 1.20
CA LYS A 34 -4.41 -11.76 2.16
C LYS A 34 -3.89 -11.98 3.57
N LEU A 35 -3.91 -10.91 4.36
CA LEU A 35 -3.60 -10.93 5.78
C LEU A 35 -4.81 -10.37 6.53
N PHE A 36 -5.24 -11.03 7.59
CA PHE A 36 -6.51 -10.73 8.25
C PHE A 36 -6.32 -9.87 9.50
N THR A 37 -5.25 -10.10 10.23
CA THR A 37 -4.98 -9.42 11.50
C THR A 37 -3.64 -8.70 11.49
N MET A 38 -3.43 -7.83 12.47
CA MET A 38 -2.13 -7.20 12.66
C MET A 38 -1.05 -8.23 13.06
N GLN A 39 -1.45 -9.29 13.75
CA GLN A 39 -0.57 -10.42 14.09
C GLN A 39 -0.13 -11.19 12.84
N ASP A 40 -1.03 -11.41 11.87
CA ASP A 40 -0.66 -12.06 10.61
C ASP A 40 0.35 -11.20 9.84
N ILE A 41 0.19 -9.88 9.85
CA ILE A 41 1.12 -8.95 9.21
C ILE A 41 2.48 -9.00 9.91
N GLN A 42 2.52 -8.94 11.23
CA GLN A 42 3.75 -9.06 11.99
C GLN A 42 4.44 -10.41 11.73
N HIS A 43 3.70 -11.49 11.84
CA HIS A 43 4.21 -12.84 11.58
C HIS A 43 4.79 -12.98 10.16
N PHE A 44 4.11 -12.40 9.17
CA PHE A 44 4.60 -12.39 7.80
C PHE A 44 5.96 -11.68 7.69
N PHE A 45 6.09 -10.47 8.21
CA PHE A 45 7.33 -9.70 8.11
C PHE A 45 8.46 -10.29 8.95
N ASP A 46 8.16 -10.77 10.16
CA ASP A 46 9.16 -11.34 11.06
C ASP A 46 9.77 -12.64 10.50
N ASN A 47 8.99 -13.37 9.69
CA ASN A 47 9.45 -14.62 9.07
C ASN A 47 9.98 -14.46 7.63
N PHE A 48 9.91 -13.26 7.05
CA PHE A 48 10.40 -13.05 5.69
C PHE A 48 11.91 -12.84 5.67
N SER A 49 12.65 -13.88 5.36
CA SER A 49 14.12 -13.93 5.43
C SER A 49 14.85 -12.86 4.59
N SER A 50 14.22 -12.37 3.52
CA SER A 50 14.79 -11.37 2.61
C SER A 50 14.35 -9.93 2.91
N LEU A 51 13.76 -9.67 4.07
CA LEU A 51 13.17 -8.38 4.42
C LEU A 51 14.17 -7.21 4.31
N LYS A 52 15.39 -7.41 4.81
CA LYS A 52 16.47 -6.39 4.76
C LYS A 52 16.95 -6.05 3.34
N ASN A 53 16.68 -6.93 2.38
CA ASN A 53 17.04 -6.75 0.97
C ASN A 53 15.81 -6.42 0.13
N SER A 54 14.74 -5.93 0.74
CA SER A 54 13.50 -5.61 0.05
C SER A 54 13.19 -4.13 0.16
N GLN A 55 12.54 -3.60 -0.88
CA GLN A 55 11.90 -2.29 -0.87
C GLN A 55 10.42 -2.50 -0.60
N ILE A 56 9.86 -1.80 0.38
CA ILE A 56 8.48 -1.99 0.83
C ILE A 56 7.69 -0.70 0.65
N CYS A 57 6.49 -0.81 0.09
CA CYS A 57 5.50 0.26 0.04
C CYS A 57 4.22 -0.15 0.75
N ILE A 58 3.76 0.67 1.70
CA ILE A 58 2.59 0.39 2.54
C ILE A 58 1.55 1.48 2.36
N SER A 59 0.33 1.09 2.02
CA SER A 59 -0.83 1.98 2.05
C SER A 59 -1.44 1.97 3.45
N LEU A 60 -0.87 2.77 4.34
CA LEU A 60 -1.37 2.95 5.70
C LEU A 60 -2.50 3.97 5.71
N PRO A 61 -3.65 3.68 6.34
CA PRO A 61 -4.60 4.72 6.65
C PRO A 61 -3.96 5.71 7.63
N TYR A 62 -4.20 7.00 7.46
CA TYR A 62 -3.68 8.01 8.35
C TYR A 62 -4.61 9.20 8.51
N ASP A 63 -4.29 10.01 9.50
CA ASP A 63 -5.09 11.15 9.87
C ASP A 63 -5.14 12.19 8.74
N ASN A 64 -6.32 12.66 8.45
CA ASN A 64 -6.59 13.67 7.43
C ASN A 64 -5.90 15.01 7.66
N THR A 65 -5.54 15.33 8.91
CA THR A 65 -4.81 16.56 9.22
C THR A 65 -3.47 16.62 8.53
N MET A 66 -2.87 15.47 8.27
CA MET A 66 -1.56 15.35 7.65
C MET A 66 -1.55 15.64 6.15
N LEU A 67 -2.70 15.47 5.46
CA LEU A 67 -2.81 15.60 4.00
C LEU A 67 -3.78 16.67 3.55
N ASN A 68 -4.13 17.62 4.40
CA ASN A 68 -5.12 18.66 4.06
C ASN A 68 -6.44 18.08 3.51
N GLY A 69 -6.90 16.99 4.08
CA GLY A 69 -8.15 16.33 3.70
C GLY A 69 -8.13 15.59 2.36
N LYS A 70 -6.98 15.38 1.75
CA LYS A 70 -6.88 14.73 0.43
C LYS A 70 -6.77 13.22 0.47
N TRP A 71 -6.71 12.62 1.65
CA TRP A 71 -6.64 11.17 1.78
C TRP A 71 -7.99 10.50 1.57
N ARG A 72 -8.15 9.79 0.47
CA ARG A 72 -9.43 9.20 0.05
C ARG A 72 -9.69 7.79 0.55
N VAL A 73 -8.70 7.10 1.04
CA VAL A 73 -8.81 5.67 1.37
C VAL A 73 -9.62 5.43 2.62
N LEU A 74 -9.61 6.37 3.54
CA LEU A 74 -10.51 6.30 4.65
C LEU A 74 -11.89 6.74 4.17
N SER A 75 -12.76 5.80 4.12
CA SER A 75 -14.15 5.82 3.76
C SER A 75 -14.81 7.20 3.68
N LYS A 76 -15.88 7.33 2.89
CA LYS A 76 -16.78 8.50 2.88
C LYS A 76 -17.15 9.01 4.29
N LEU A 77 -17.18 8.13 5.28
CA LEU A 77 -17.43 8.46 6.68
C LEU A 77 -16.32 9.32 7.29
N TYR A 78 -15.08 8.99 7.02
CA TYR A 78 -13.92 9.73 7.50
C TYR A 78 -13.81 11.10 6.83
N GLN A 79 -14.05 11.17 5.53
CA GLN A 79 -14.13 12.44 4.82
C GLN A 79 -15.25 13.33 5.35
N ALA A 80 -16.44 12.77 5.62
CA ALA A 80 -17.57 13.51 6.17
C ALA A 80 -17.29 14.07 7.57
N VAL A 81 -16.56 13.34 8.41
CA VAL A 81 -16.18 13.78 9.75
C VAL A 81 -15.14 14.89 9.68
N THR A 82 -14.20 14.81 8.74
CA THR A 82 -13.12 15.80 8.58
C THR A 82 -13.62 17.11 7.97
N LEU A 83 -14.49 17.04 6.98
CA LEU A 83 -15.13 18.21 6.38
C LEU A 83 -15.96 19.03 7.40
N LYS A 84 -16.41 18.39 8.48
CA LYS A 84 -17.14 19.05 9.57
C LYS A 84 -16.22 19.53 10.71
N GLY A 85 -14.90 19.42 10.56
CA GLY A 85 -13.93 19.82 11.60
C GLY A 85 -13.96 18.96 12.85
N LYS A 86 -14.61 17.79 12.80
CA LYS A 86 -14.63 16.82 13.91
C LYS A 86 -13.65 15.72 13.61
N PHE A 87 -12.65 15.59 14.45
CA PHE A 87 -11.74 14.44 14.40
C PHE A 87 -12.47 13.17 14.81
N PRO A 88 -12.15 12.02 14.16
CA PRO A 88 -12.61 10.73 14.64
C PRO A 88 -12.21 10.59 16.12
N ASN A 89 -13.12 10.09 16.93
CA ASN A 89 -12.81 9.80 18.33
C ASN A 89 -11.54 8.95 18.38
N VAL A 90 -10.62 9.26 19.28
CA VAL A 90 -9.37 8.51 19.52
C VAL A 90 -9.62 7.01 19.74
N ASN A 91 -10.84 6.66 20.13
CA ASN A 91 -11.31 5.29 20.28
C ASN A 91 -11.83 4.66 18.98
N ASN A 92 -11.80 5.37 17.85
CA ASN A 92 -12.19 4.78 16.57
C ASN A 92 -11.24 3.61 16.24
N TRP A 93 -11.81 2.47 15.92
CA TRP A 93 -11.06 1.26 15.63
C TRP A 93 -10.06 1.46 14.49
N THR A 94 -10.47 2.11 13.42
CA THR A 94 -9.61 2.41 12.25
C THR A 94 -8.38 3.21 12.64
N GLN A 95 -8.53 4.21 13.51
CA GLN A 95 -7.42 5.02 13.96
C GLN A 95 -6.47 4.22 14.86
N ARG A 96 -7.02 3.41 15.77
CA ARG A 96 -6.19 2.52 16.61
C ARG A 96 -5.41 1.51 15.79
N TYR A 97 -6.04 0.93 14.78
CA TYR A 97 -5.38 0.00 13.87
C TYR A 97 -4.27 0.71 13.06
N SER A 98 -4.57 1.87 12.52
CA SER A 98 -3.62 2.71 11.79
C SER A 98 -2.42 3.10 12.67
N ASN A 99 -2.68 3.53 13.91
CA ASN A 99 -1.61 3.90 14.84
C ASN A 99 -0.73 2.70 15.21
N ARG A 100 -1.32 1.54 15.51
CA ARG A 100 -0.57 0.31 15.79
C ARG A 100 0.27 -0.13 14.59
N GLY A 101 -0.30 -0.07 13.40
CA GLY A 101 0.44 -0.32 12.17
C GLY A 101 1.62 0.63 12.02
N CYS A 102 1.42 1.92 12.28
CA CYS A 102 2.49 2.92 12.25
C CYS A 102 3.59 2.63 13.28
N GLU A 103 3.25 2.24 14.50
CA GLU A 103 4.23 1.88 15.53
C GLU A 103 5.10 0.70 15.09
N TYR A 104 4.48 -0.37 14.60
CA TYR A 104 5.19 -1.55 14.13
C TYR A 104 6.12 -1.24 12.96
N PHE A 105 5.60 -0.57 11.92
CA PHE A 105 6.42 -0.25 10.75
C PHE A 105 7.52 0.77 11.06
N THR A 106 7.28 1.69 11.99
CA THR A 106 8.32 2.59 12.49
C THR A 106 9.46 1.82 13.17
N SER A 107 9.16 0.75 13.91
CA SER A 107 10.21 -0.10 14.51
C SER A 107 11.06 -0.78 13.44
N LEU A 108 10.44 -1.31 12.38
CA LEU A 108 11.16 -1.92 11.27
C LEU A 108 12.06 -0.93 10.53
N VAL A 109 11.59 0.32 10.33
CA VAL A 109 12.44 1.38 9.74
C VAL A 109 13.66 1.67 10.60
N LYS A 110 13.51 1.73 11.92
CA LYS A 110 14.64 1.90 12.86
C LYS A 110 15.63 0.74 12.82
N GLU A 111 15.18 -0.46 12.45
CA GLU A 111 16.01 -1.65 12.21
C GLU A 111 16.69 -1.64 10.84
N GLY A 112 16.49 -0.60 10.04
CA GLY A 112 17.08 -0.44 8.72
C GLY A 112 16.32 -1.09 7.57
N ILE A 113 15.04 -1.42 7.77
CA ILE A 113 14.18 -1.93 6.71
C ILE A 113 13.70 -0.75 5.85
N ASN A 114 13.80 -0.88 4.53
CA ASN A 114 13.36 0.14 3.58
C ASN A 114 11.85 0.12 3.41
N ILE A 115 11.15 0.95 4.18
CA ILE A 115 9.69 1.05 4.14
C ILE A 115 9.28 2.47 3.76
N ASN A 116 8.41 2.56 2.76
CA ASN A 116 7.78 3.81 2.35
C ASN A 116 6.27 3.68 2.46
N ARG A 117 5.63 4.80 2.72
CA ARG A 117 4.18 4.92 2.72
C ARG A 117 3.70 5.53 1.41
N PHE A 118 2.57 5.10 0.88
CA PHE A 118 2.04 5.64 -0.35
C PHE A 118 0.54 5.91 -0.31
N ASP A 119 0.11 6.86 -1.14
CA ASP A 119 -1.30 7.10 -1.46
C ASP A 119 -1.69 6.23 -2.66
N LEU A 120 -2.59 5.30 -2.44
CA LEU A 120 -3.04 4.37 -3.46
C LEU A 120 -3.70 5.07 -4.65
N TYR A 121 -4.57 6.07 -4.40
CA TYR A 121 -5.29 6.77 -5.46
C TYR A 121 -4.34 7.55 -6.36
N LEU A 122 -3.47 8.34 -5.77
CA LEU A 122 -2.47 9.12 -6.51
C LEU A 122 -1.50 8.19 -7.25
N THR A 123 -1.12 7.08 -6.62
CA THR A 123 -0.25 6.08 -7.26
C THR A 123 -0.93 5.43 -8.46
N ARG A 124 -2.20 5.01 -8.35
CA ARG A 124 -2.96 4.47 -9.48
C ARG A 124 -3.06 5.49 -10.62
N GLN A 125 -3.26 6.77 -10.28
CA GLN A 125 -3.30 7.84 -11.26
C GLN A 125 -1.94 8.02 -11.97
N ALA A 126 -0.87 8.12 -11.22
CA ALA A 126 0.49 8.28 -11.76
C ALA A 126 0.91 7.09 -12.64
N LEU A 127 0.51 5.89 -12.25
CA LEU A 127 0.76 4.67 -13.02
C LEU A 127 -0.25 4.43 -14.15
N ASN A 128 -1.21 5.33 -14.40
CA ASN A 128 -2.31 5.16 -15.35
C ASN A 128 -3.06 3.82 -15.16
N LEU A 129 -3.41 3.51 -13.92
CA LEU A 129 -4.16 2.32 -13.50
C LEU A 129 -5.58 2.65 -13.02
N ASN A 130 -6.00 3.90 -13.18
CA ASN A 130 -7.36 4.31 -12.85
C ASN A 130 -8.34 3.82 -13.91
N SER A 131 -9.56 3.52 -13.46
CA SER A 131 -10.69 3.20 -14.32
C SER A 131 -11.77 4.29 -14.24
N TYR A 132 -12.69 4.27 -15.19
CA TYR A 132 -13.88 5.14 -15.16
C TYR A 132 -14.98 4.62 -14.22
N PHE A 133 -14.80 3.44 -13.67
CA PHE A 133 -15.78 2.82 -12.77
C PHE A 133 -15.67 3.40 -11.36
N LYS A 134 -16.74 3.23 -10.59
CA LYS A 134 -16.71 3.57 -9.17
C LYS A 134 -15.60 2.79 -8.47
N GLU A 135 -14.77 3.50 -7.72
CA GLU A 135 -13.67 2.92 -6.96
C GLU A 135 -14.11 1.70 -6.14
N ARG A 136 -13.30 0.65 -6.21
CA ARG A 136 -13.48 -0.63 -5.51
C ARG A 136 -14.79 -1.35 -5.85
N SER A 137 -15.46 -0.98 -6.95
CA SER A 137 -16.54 -1.79 -7.50
C SER A 137 -15.99 -3.04 -8.20
N PRO A 138 -16.81 -4.08 -8.43
CA PRO A 138 -16.39 -5.24 -9.21
C PRO A 138 -15.84 -4.87 -10.59
N ALA A 139 -16.41 -3.86 -11.25
CA ALA A 139 -15.94 -3.38 -12.55
C ALA A 139 -14.56 -2.69 -12.45
N ASP A 140 -14.34 -1.86 -11.43
CA ASP A 140 -13.03 -1.25 -11.17
C ASP A 140 -11.98 -2.31 -10.84
N CYS A 141 -12.33 -3.31 -10.02
CA CYS A 141 -11.47 -4.43 -9.69
C CYS A 141 -11.02 -5.19 -10.95
N LYS A 142 -11.97 -5.50 -11.83
CA LYS A 142 -11.68 -6.20 -13.09
C LYS A 142 -10.84 -5.35 -14.05
N ALA A 143 -11.12 -4.05 -14.13
CA ALA A 143 -10.36 -3.10 -14.93
C ALA A 143 -8.91 -3.01 -14.42
N LEU A 144 -8.70 -2.87 -13.11
CA LEU A 144 -7.37 -2.86 -12.49
C LEU A 144 -6.61 -4.17 -12.77
N GLN A 145 -7.26 -5.32 -12.58
CA GLN A 145 -6.65 -6.63 -12.86
C GLN A 145 -6.19 -6.74 -14.31
N ASN A 146 -7.01 -6.32 -15.27
CA ASN A 146 -6.67 -6.33 -16.68
C ASN A 146 -5.54 -5.35 -17.00
N ALA A 147 -5.57 -4.15 -16.44
CA ALA A 147 -4.51 -3.16 -16.63
C ALA A 147 -3.15 -3.67 -16.09
N LEU A 148 -3.14 -4.32 -14.93
CA LEU A 148 -1.95 -4.95 -14.37
C LEU A 148 -1.39 -6.06 -15.28
N LYS A 149 -2.26 -6.90 -15.86
CA LYS A 149 -1.85 -7.92 -16.82
C LYS A 149 -1.21 -7.33 -18.08
N ILE A 150 -1.87 -6.36 -18.67
CA ILE A 150 -1.46 -5.81 -19.98
C ILE A 150 -0.22 -4.93 -19.82
N LYS A 151 -0.24 -4.03 -18.84
CA LYS A 151 0.78 -2.98 -18.72
C LYS A 151 2.05 -3.47 -18.04
N TYR A 152 1.92 -4.35 -17.05
CA TYR A 152 3.05 -4.82 -16.24
C TYR A 152 3.41 -6.28 -16.47
N GLY A 153 2.71 -6.95 -17.38
CA GLY A 153 3.03 -8.32 -17.77
C GLY A 153 2.69 -9.39 -16.72
N PHE A 154 1.80 -9.10 -15.77
CA PHE A 154 1.39 -10.09 -14.76
C PHE A 154 0.47 -11.15 -15.35
N THR A 155 0.99 -11.94 -16.28
CA THR A 155 0.23 -12.97 -17.00
C THR A 155 -0.26 -14.11 -16.09
N SER A 156 0.40 -14.33 -14.96
CA SER A 156 0.02 -15.33 -13.95
C SER A 156 -1.25 -14.99 -13.17
N LEU A 157 -1.74 -13.73 -13.22
CA LEU A 157 -3.00 -13.38 -12.59
C LEU A 157 -4.15 -14.17 -13.23
N PRO A 158 -5.08 -14.73 -12.43
CA PRO A 158 -6.17 -15.56 -12.95
C PRO A 158 -7.13 -14.76 -13.83
N THR A 159 -7.96 -15.46 -14.59
CA THR A 159 -9.04 -14.84 -15.37
C THR A 159 -10.21 -14.43 -14.49
N ASN A 160 -10.45 -15.16 -13.42
CA ASN A 160 -11.47 -14.82 -12.43
C ASN A 160 -11.10 -13.52 -11.69
N MET A 161 -12.12 -12.83 -11.20
CA MET A 161 -11.92 -11.59 -10.45
C MET A 161 -11.19 -11.89 -9.13
N MET A 162 -10.11 -11.16 -8.90
CA MET A 162 -9.32 -11.23 -7.67
C MET A 162 -9.83 -10.25 -6.61
N PRO A 163 -9.54 -10.47 -5.34
CA PRO A 163 -9.79 -9.50 -4.29
C PRO A 163 -9.06 -8.19 -4.54
N MET A 164 -9.76 -7.07 -4.36
CA MET A 164 -9.20 -5.73 -4.61
C MET A 164 -7.94 -5.47 -3.76
N ALA A 165 -7.93 -5.88 -2.49
CA ALA A 165 -6.78 -5.67 -1.60
C ALA A 165 -5.47 -6.29 -2.15
N GLN A 166 -5.56 -7.45 -2.79
CA GLN A 166 -4.41 -8.09 -3.43
C GLN A 166 -3.93 -7.32 -4.66
N LEU A 167 -4.86 -6.83 -5.50
CA LEU A 167 -4.51 -6.01 -6.67
C LEU A 167 -3.91 -4.66 -6.26
N GLU A 168 -4.45 -4.05 -5.22
CA GLU A 168 -3.93 -2.81 -4.65
C GLU A 168 -2.54 -3.01 -4.01
N ALA A 169 -2.28 -4.17 -3.42
CA ALA A 169 -0.95 -4.55 -2.95
C ALA A 169 0.05 -4.69 -4.11
N LEU A 170 -0.36 -5.24 -5.25
CA LEU A 170 0.50 -5.27 -6.47
C LEU A 170 0.85 -3.85 -6.94
N VAL A 171 -0.08 -2.89 -6.86
CA VAL A 171 0.24 -1.48 -7.15
C VAL A 171 1.34 -0.96 -6.23
N GLY A 172 1.27 -1.29 -4.94
CA GLY A 172 2.32 -0.96 -3.97
C GLY A 172 3.67 -1.61 -4.30
N ALA A 173 3.68 -2.87 -4.74
CA ALA A 173 4.90 -3.57 -5.13
C ALA A 173 5.54 -2.96 -6.40
N ILE A 174 4.74 -2.57 -7.40
CA ILE A 174 5.20 -1.83 -8.57
C ILE A 174 5.81 -0.49 -8.17
N LEU A 175 5.15 0.24 -7.27
CA LEU A 175 5.69 1.51 -6.77
C LEU A 175 7.03 1.30 -6.07
N ALA A 176 7.15 0.29 -5.22
CA ALA A 176 8.41 -0.05 -4.53
C ALA A 176 9.55 -0.30 -5.53
N LYS A 177 9.27 -1.01 -6.62
CA LYS A 177 10.22 -1.24 -7.70
C LYS A 177 10.62 0.07 -8.40
N ASN A 178 9.63 0.88 -8.80
CA ASN A 178 9.86 2.14 -9.49
C ASN A 178 10.70 3.12 -8.65
N ILE A 179 10.46 3.18 -7.34
CA ILE A 179 11.25 4.02 -6.43
C ILE A 179 12.71 3.61 -6.45
N GLU A 180 13.01 2.32 -6.35
CA GLU A 180 14.39 1.86 -6.38
C GLU A 180 15.06 2.14 -7.73
N GLU A 181 14.33 1.94 -8.83
CA GLU A 181 14.83 2.24 -10.17
C GLU A 181 15.09 3.75 -10.34
N GLN A 182 14.21 4.62 -9.87
CA GLN A 182 14.38 6.08 -9.93
C GLN A 182 15.55 6.55 -9.05
N ILE A 183 15.70 6.00 -7.85
CA ILE A 183 16.85 6.31 -6.97
C ILE A 183 18.15 5.92 -7.66
N LYS A 184 18.20 4.79 -8.35
CA LYS A 184 19.38 4.34 -9.10
C LYS A 184 19.72 5.26 -10.29
N ILE A 185 18.70 5.76 -11.01
CA ILE A 185 18.89 6.55 -12.24
C ILE A 185 19.19 8.02 -11.92
N ASN A 186 18.44 8.62 -11.03
CA ASN A 186 18.41 10.09 -10.88
C ASN A 186 19.19 10.62 -9.67
N LYS A 187 19.59 9.79 -8.72
CA LYS A 187 20.15 10.21 -7.43
C LYS A 187 19.31 11.31 -6.72
N GLN A 188 18.07 11.49 -7.15
CA GLN A 188 17.16 12.46 -6.58
C GLN A 188 16.37 11.82 -5.45
N GLU A 189 16.38 12.49 -4.31
CA GLU A 189 15.48 12.15 -3.22
C GLU A 189 14.05 12.33 -3.69
N THR A 190 13.26 11.27 -3.61
CA THR A 190 11.82 11.34 -3.79
C THR A 190 11.27 12.33 -2.75
N PRO A 191 10.35 13.24 -3.11
CA PRO A 191 9.79 14.18 -2.15
C PRO A 191 9.04 13.40 -1.08
N ILE A 192 9.64 13.33 0.08
CA ILE A 192 9.19 12.52 1.19
C ILE A 192 8.89 13.48 2.34
N PHE A 193 7.76 13.29 2.99
CA PHE A 193 7.58 13.80 4.33
C PHE A 193 7.43 12.61 5.29
N GLU A 194 7.70 12.82 6.55
CA GLU A 194 7.59 11.76 7.55
C GLU A 194 6.23 11.82 8.27
N PHE A 195 5.69 10.65 8.52
CA PHE A 195 4.59 10.45 9.42
C PHE A 195 4.93 9.33 10.41
N ASN A 196 4.99 9.66 11.69
CA ASN A 196 5.41 8.72 12.73
C ASN A 196 6.72 7.97 12.37
N GLY A 197 7.68 8.68 11.77
CA GLY A 197 8.97 8.10 11.37
C GLY A 197 8.96 7.22 10.12
N ILE A 198 7.85 7.10 9.42
CA ILE A 198 7.76 6.38 8.15
C ILE A 198 7.76 7.40 6.99
N PRO A 199 8.69 7.30 6.04
CA PRO A 199 8.70 8.15 4.87
C PRO A 199 7.41 8.03 4.06
N VAL A 200 6.88 9.14 3.60
CA VAL A 200 5.66 9.18 2.77
C VAL A 200 6.01 9.62 1.36
N ILE A 201 5.69 8.78 0.41
CA ILE A 201 5.88 9.07 -1.01
C ILE A 201 4.57 9.59 -1.60
N ARG A 202 4.67 10.70 -2.30
CA ARG A 202 3.62 11.15 -3.20
C ARG A 202 3.95 10.61 -4.58
N GLY A 203 3.20 9.61 -5.01
CA GLY A 203 3.28 9.11 -6.38
C GLY A 203 2.91 10.18 -7.42
#